data_a1aebe5b26f157b5bcf9bb75b044c6aa
#
_entry.id   a1aebe5b26f157b5bcf9bb75b044c6aa
#
_cell.length_a   1.000
_cell.length_b   1.000
_cell.length_c   1.000
_cell.angle_alpha   90.00
_cell.angle_beta   90.00
_cell.angle_gamma   90.00
#
_symmetry.space_group_name_H-M   'P 1'
#
loop_
_entity.id
_entity.type
_entity.pdbx_description
1 polymer ?
#
loop_
_entity_poly.entity_id
_entity_poly.type
_entity_poly.pdbx_seq_one_letter_code
_entity_poly.pdbx_strand_id
1 'polypeptide(L)'
;MENSYSYEVSSITIPSLTLESGKTLQNVQLAYERTGNKGGPVILICHALTGTHIVKGTSEDRGWWDGLIGPRSYIDTNRYNVIAFNVLGGCEGSTGPASNRSDTGERYGPDFPHITIRDMVHAQYEALQQLSIDHIEAVIGGSLGGMQALEWGAEYPSFIKKVFALAVSPALNDYGIAFNHIGITAIEGDPDFQKGYYPEGATLKGLEIARMVGMVTYRTQELFDQRFQRQRTNEQYNVESYLDYQGKKLGKRFDPNSYLTLLKAMNTHDIGRGRGGTEKVAESYQCELISISYEGDLIYSPQYLKEFTEGVPKGEHYFIPTAFGHDGFLVEFGKWGGIISSHLTNLRVQRVVTG
;
A
#
# COMPACT_ATOMS: atom_id res chain seq x y z
N MET A 1 10.02 16.71 30.51
CA MET A 1 9.73 16.92 29.07
C MET A 1 8.36 16.30 28.86
N GLU A 2 7.35 17.13 28.59
CA GLU A 2 5.99 16.64 28.30
C GLU A 2 6.07 15.71 27.07
N ASN A 3 5.50 14.53 27.22
CA ASN A 3 5.35 13.59 26.10
C ASN A 3 4.47 14.25 25.04
N SER A 4 5.07 14.69 23.95
CA SER A 4 4.39 15.37 22.84
C SER A 4 3.65 14.36 21.93
N TYR A 5 2.94 13.39 22.53
CA TYR A 5 2.07 12.50 21.77
C TYR A 5 1.00 13.34 21.06
N SER A 6 0.93 13.20 19.77
CA SER A 6 -0.07 13.88 18.94
C SER A 6 -0.80 12.89 18.06
N TYR A 7 -2.04 13.19 17.75
CA TYR A 7 -2.84 12.52 16.74
C TYR A 7 -3.47 13.60 15.85
N GLU A 8 -3.27 13.48 14.56
CA GLU A 8 -3.75 14.46 13.59
C GLU A 8 -4.17 13.73 12.31
N VAL A 9 -5.37 14.04 11.81
CA VAL A 9 -5.83 13.70 10.47
C VAL A 9 -6.07 15.02 9.74
N SER A 10 -5.39 15.21 8.64
CA SER A 10 -5.42 16.46 7.88
C SER A 10 -5.09 16.23 6.41
N SER A 11 -4.92 17.29 5.67
CA SER A 11 -4.44 17.23 4.28
C SER A 11 -3.40 18.30 4.01
N ILE A 12 -2.53 18.03 3.05
CA ILE A 12 -1.51 18.97 2.57
C ILE A 12 -1.73 19.20 1.08
N THR A 13 -1.52 20.44 0.63
CA THR A 13 -1.67 20.82 -0.78
C THR A 13 -0.30 21.06 -1.41
N ILE A 14 0.01 20.34 -2.46
CA ILE A 14 1.17 20.54 -3.32
C ILE A 14 0.71 21.46 -4.46
N PRO A 15 1.30 22.66 -4.62
CA PRO A 15 0.80 23.63 -5.62
C PRO A 15 0.81 23.10 -7.04
N SER A 16 1.85 22.33 -7.42
CA SER A 16 2.02 21.78 -8.75
C SER A 16 2.83 20.48 -8.68
N LEU A 17 2.37 19.44 -9.36
CA LEU A 17 3.05 18.14 -9.43
C LEU A 17 3.18 17.72 -10.89
N THR A 18 4.41 17.59 -11.38
CA THR A 18 4.69 17.03 -12.70
C THR A 18 4.83 15.53 -12.64
N LEU A 19 4.02 14.83 -13.42
CA LEU A 19 3.99 13.37 -13.50
C LEU A 19 5.09 12.83 -14.44
N GLU A 20 5.46 11.55 -14.33
CA GLU A 20 6.36 10.89 -15.29
C GLU A 20 5.90 11.03 -16.74
N SER A 21 4.59 11.11 -16.98
CA SER A 21 4.01 11.35 -18.30
C SER A 21 4.29 12.75 -18.89
N GLY A 22 4.86 13.66 -18.12
CA GLY A 22 5.05 15.07 -18.45
C GLY A 22 3.80 15.93 -18.23
N LYS A 23 2.65 15.34 -17.87
CA LYS A 23 1.46 16.11 -17.49
C LYS A 23 1.65 16.72 -16.10
N THR A 24 1.04 17.88 -15.86
CA THR A 24 1.10 18.56 -14.56
C THR A 24 -0.28 18.64 -13.93
N LEU A 25 -0.37 18.20 -12.70
CA LEU A 25 -1.53 18.39 -11.83
C LEU A 25 -1.34 19.66 -10.99
N GLN A 26 -2.38 20.45 -10.83
CA GLN A 26 -2.37 21.67 -10.02
C GLN A 26 -3.12 21.44 -8.71
N ASN A 27 -2.66 22.05 -7.62
CA ASN A 27 -3.28 21.99 -6.29
C ASN A 27 -3.56 20.55 -5.84
N VAL A 28 -2.54 19.68 -5.96
CA VAL A 28 -2.65 18.28 -5.56
C VAL A 28 -2.78 18.18 -4.05
N GLN A 29 -3.86 17.59 -3.58
CA GLN A 29 -4.10 17.36 -2.17
C GLN A 29 -3.72 15.93 -1.79
N LEU A 30 -3.01 15.75 -0.69
CA LEU A 30 -2.82 14.45 -0.05
C LEU A 30 -3.38 14.49 1.37
N ALA A 31 -4.36 13.62 1.65
CA ALA A 31 -4.83 13.38 3.01
C ALA A 31 -3.80 12.56 3.78
N TYR A 32 -3.62 12.84 5.07
CA TYR A 32 -2.67 12.12 5.90
C TYR A 32 -3.14 11.92 7.33
N GLU A 33 -2.66 10.86 7.95
CA GLU A 33 -2.64 10.68 9.40
C GLU A 33 -1.22 10.91 9.91
N ARG A 34 -1.10 11.62 11.02
CA ARG A 34 0.14 11.78 11.76
C ARG A 34 -0.08 11.43 13.22
N THR A 35 0.72 10.51 13.76
CA THR A 35 0.53 10.03 15.13
C THR A 35 1.86 9.80 15.84
N GLY A 36 1.88 10.03 17.15
CA GLY A 36 3.03 9.74 18.01
C GLY A 36 3.84 10.97 18.40
N ASN A 37 5.14 10.78 18.60
CA ASN A 37 6.04 11.81 19.07
C ASN A 37 6.45 12.76 17.93
N LYS A 38 5.83 13.93 17.84
CA LYS A 38 6.10 14.93 16.78
C LYS A 38 7.58 15.30 16.64
N GLY A 39 8.35 15.26 17.71
CA GLY A 39 9.80 15.54 17.73
C GLY A 39 10.68 14.31 17.50
N GLY A 40 10.10 13.14 17.35
CA GLY A 40 10.82 11.88 17.13
C GLY A 40 11.18 11.65 15.66
N PRO A 41 12.04 10.63 15.39
CA PRO A 41 12.36 10.24 14.04
C PRO A 41 11.09 9.86 13.26
N VAL A 42 11.01 10.28 12.00
CA VAL A 42 9.81 10.08 11.17
C VAL A 42 9.82 8.69 10.55
N ILE A 43 8.68 8.01 10.62
CA ILE A 43 8.38 6.77 9.87
C ILE A 43 7.24 7.06 8.92
N LEU A 44 7.46 6.83 7.63
CA LEU A 44 6.43 6.90 6.60
C LEU A 44 5.81 5.53 6.38
N ILE A 45 4.49 5.46 6.45
CA ILE A 45 3.71 4.25 6.14
C ILE A 45 3.03 4.42 4.78
N CYS A 46 3.24 3.45 3.89
CA CYS A 46 2.60 3.38 2.58
C CYS A 46 1.53 2.29 2.59
N HIS A 47 0.27 2.67 2.32
CA HIS A 47 -0.86 1.75 2.36
C HIS A 47 -0.99 0.90 1.08
N ALA A 48 -1.66 -0.25 1.20
CA ALA A 48 -1.99 -1.14 0.10
C ALA A 48 -3.19 -0.63 -0.74
N LEU A 49 -3.51 -1.33 -1.85
CA LEU A 49 -4.50 -0.94 -2.87
C LEU A 49 -5.82 -0.38 -2.31
N THR A 50 -6.39 -1.03 -1.31
CA THR A 50 -7.66 -0.61 -0.70
C THR A 50 -7.51 -0.11 0.73
N GLY A 51 -6.28 0.22 1.14
CA GLY A 51 -5.96 0.90 2.40
C GLY A 51 -6.29 2.38 2.35
N THR A 52 -6.08 3.03 3.48
CA THR A 52 -6.23 4.48 3.64
C THR A 52 -5.05 5.05 4.43
N HIS A 53 -5.00 6.35 4.59
CA HIS A 53 -4.04 7.01 5.47
C HIS A 53 -4.28 6.73 6.96
N ILE A 54 -5.46 6.21 7.34
CA ILE A 54 -5.77 5.88 8.74
C ILE A 54 -5.11 4.55 9.12
N VAL A 55 -3.86 4.62 9.55
CA VAL A 55 -3.05 3.42 9.86
C VAL A 55 -3.13 3.03 11.32
N LYS A 56 -3.18 4.00 12.24
CA LYS A 56 -3.36 3.81 13.68
C LYS A 56 -4.80 4.05 14.10
N GLY A 57 -5.40 5.14 13.65
CA GLY A 57 -6.74 5.53 14.05
C GLY A 57 -6.86 5.89 15.52
N THR A 58 -8.09 5.90 15.99
CA THR A 58 -8.46 6.16 17.38
C THR A 58 -8.96 4.88 18.08
N SER A 59 -9.34 4.98 19.34
CA SER A 59 -10.01 3.87 20.06
C SER A 59 -11.39 3.52 19.47
N GLU A 60 -12.05 4.49 18.86
CA GLU A 60 -13.41 4.37 18.29
C GLU A 60 -13.37 3.94 16.81
N ASP A 61 -12.37 4.43 16.07
CA ASP A 61 -12.17 4.11 14.65
C ASP A 61 -10.71 3.68 14.42
N ARG A 62 -10.46 2.39 14.56
CA ARG A 62 -9.12 1.80 14.50
C ARG A 62 -8.60 1.75 13.08
N GLY A 63 -7.34 2.16 12.92
CA GLY A 63 -6.63 2.01 11.67
C GLY A 63 -6.28 0.56 11.35
N TRP A 64 -5.92 0.32 10.12
CA TRP A 64 -5.68 -1.04 9.61
C TRP A 64 -4.37 -1.69 10.15
N TRP A 65 -3.46 -0.92 10.77
CA TRP A 65 -2.26 -1.40 11.47
C TRP A 65 -2.23 -1.01 12.96
N ASP A 66 -3.39 -0.77 13.57
CA ASP A 66 -3.50 -0.45 15.00
C ASP A 66 -2.75 -1.44 15.91
N GLY A 67 -2.71 -2.73 15.56
CA GLY A 67 -1.94 -3.74 16.32
C GLY A 67 -0.41 -3.67 16.14
N LEU A 68 0.08 -3.00 15.10
CA LEU A 68 1.52 -2.83 14.81
C LEU A 68 2.06 -1.50 15.34
N ILE A 69 1.23 -0.44 15.26
CA ILE A 69 1.57 0.95 15.56
C ILE A 69 0.87 1.40 16.84
N GLY A 70 1.60 1.90 17.81
CA GLY A 70 1.04 2.43 19.06
C GLY A 70 2.08 2.58 20.16
N PRO A 71 1.67 3.09 21.34
CA PRO A 71 2.56 3.18 22.47
C PRO A 71 3.08 1.80 22.90
N ARG A 72 4.40 1.63 22.89
CA ARG A 72 5.09 0.36 23.21
C ARG A 72 4.74 -0.81 22.28
N SER A 73 4.16 -0.53 21.10
CA SER A 73 3.96 -1.49 20.03
C SER A 73 5.24 -1.69 19.21
N TYR A 74 5.21 -2.51 18.17
CA TYR A 74 6.36 -2.78 17.30
C TYR A 74 6.91 -1.51 16.64
N ILE A 75 6.03 -0.58 16.26
CA ILE A 75 6.35 0.81 15.89
C ILE A 75 5.88 1.68 17.04
N ASP A 76 6.80 1.99 17.96
CA ASP A 76 6.50 2.68 19.21
C ASP A 76 6.26 4.17 19.01
N THR A 77 5.01 4.60 19.09
CA THR A 77 4.61 6.00 18.94
C THR A 77 5.07 6.91 20.08
N ASN A 78 5.56 6.39 21.21
CA ASN A 78 6.27 7.20 22.19
C ASN A 78 7.63 7.68 21.67
N ARG A 79 8.22 6.96 20.73
CA ARG A 79 9.53 7.25 20.14
C ARG A 79 9.44 7.89 18.77
N TYR A 80 8.57 7.37 17.91
CA TYR A 80 8.49 7.72 16.51
C TYR A 80 7.33 8.66 16.19
N ASN A 81 7.55 9.49 15.18
CA ASN A 81 6.56 10.29 14.49
C ASN A 81 6.11 9.51 13.25
N VAL A 82 4.95 8.91 13.31
CA VAL A 82 4.43 8.07 12.23
C VAL A 82 3.52 8.91 11.34
N ILE A 83 3.77 8.89 10.04
CA ILE A 83 2.98 9.59 9.01
C ILE A 83 2.55 8.59 7.96
N ALA A 84 1.31 8.69 7.51
CA ALA A 84 0.79 7.93 6.38
C ALA A 84 -0.06 8.85 5.50
N PHE A 85 0.20 8.84 4.19
CA PHE A 85 -0.62 9.54 3.20
C PHE A 85 -1.60 8.59 2.55
N ASN A 86 -2.81 9.07 2.22
CA ASN A 86 -3.60 8.43 1.18
C ASN A 86 -2.94 8.72 -0.17
N VAL A 87 -2.77 7.67 -1.01
CA VAL A 87 -2.01 7.80 -2.25
C VAL A 87 -2.67 8.74 -3.26
N LEU A 88 -1.86 9.39 -4.08
CA LEU A 88 -2.31 10.04 -5.31
C LEU A 88 -3.07 9.04 -6.17
N GLY A 89 -4.21 9.42 -6.71
CA GLY A 89 -5.09 8.52 -7.47
C GLY A 89 -6.06 7.70 -6.61
N GLY A 90 -5.93 7.76 -5.28
CA GLY A 90 -6.90 7.17 -4.34
C GLY A 90 -8.18 7.98 -4.22
N CYS A 91 -9.10 7.53 -3.34
CA CYS A 91 -10.42 8.16 -3.17
C CYS A 91 -10.75 8.56 -1.72
N GLU A 92 -9.77 8.48 -0.82
CA GLU A 92 -9.96 8.78 0.61
C GLU A 92 -9.29 10.12 0.97
N GLY A 93 -9.71 11.20 0.27
CA GLY A 93 -9.29 12.57 0.56
C GLY A 93 -8.05 13.06 -0.19
N SER A 94 -7.33 12.21 -0.93
CA SER A 94 -6.26 12.64 -1.84
C SER A 94 -6.76 12.87 -3.25
N THR A 95 -6.04 13.69 -4.01
CA THR A 95 -6.36 13.96 -5.42
C THR A 95 -6.32 12.66 -6.23
N GLY A 96 -7.42 12.39 -6.91
CA GLY A 96 -7.63 11.20 -7.72
C GLY A 96 -8.84 11.38 -8.64
N PRO A 97 -9.28 10.32 -9.33
CA PRO A 97 -10.44 10.37 -10.24
C PRO A 97 -11.72 10.89 -9.59
N ALA A 98 -11.92 10.64 -8.30
CA ALA A 98 -13.09 11.13 -7.56
C ALA A 98 -13.02 12.62 -7.19
N SER A 99 -11.85 13.25 -7.31
CA SER A 99 -11.65 14.66 -6.96
C SER A 99 -12.14 15.60 -8.05
N ASN A 100 -12.44 16.85 -7.68
CA ASN A 100 -12.72 17.91 -8.63
C ASN A 100 -11.42 18.56 -9.13
N ARG A 101 -11.40 18.91 -10.39
CA ARG A 101 -10.34 19.71 -11.01
C ARG A 101 -10.31 21.11 -10.41
N SER A 102 -9.13 21.63 -10.15
CA SER A 102 -8.98 22.97 -9.60
C SER A 102 -9.32 24.10 -10.56
N ASP A 103 -9.26 23.85 -11.87
CA ASP A 103 -9.52 24.82 -12.94
C ASP A 103 -10.99 24.91 -13.35
N THR A 104 -11.70 23.77 -13.41
CA THR A 104 -13.10 23.73 -13.88
C THR A 104 -14.11 23.49 -12.76
N GLY A 105 -13.68 22.94 -11.62
CA GLY A 105 -14.56 22.48 -10.56
C GLY A 105 -15.30 21.17 -10.88
N GLU A 106 -15.09 20.59 -12.07
CA GLU A 106 -15.68 19.33 -12.49
C GLU A 106 -14.84 18.14 -11.97
N ARG A 107 -15.50 17.00 -11.74
CA ARG A 107 -14.82 15.77 -11.35
C ARG A 107 -13.87 15.30 -12.44
N TYR A 108 -12.67 14.79 -12.06
CA TYR A 108 -11.75 14.20 -13.03
C TYR A 108 -12.34 12.98 -13.74
N GLY A 109 -12.95 12.08 -12.98
CA GLY A 109 -13.51 10.85 -13.54
C GLY A 109 -12.51 10.06 -14.37
N PRO A 110 -12.89 9.59 -15.58
CA PRO A 110 -12.01 8.84 -16.48
C PRO A 110 -10.88 9.68 -17.10
N ASP A 111 -10.97 11.01 -17.03
CA ASP A 111 -9.96 11.93 -17.57
C ASP A 111 -8.79 12.17 -16.61
N PHE A 112 -8.80 11.55 -15.42
CA PHE A 112 -7.65 11.61 -14.53
C PHE A 112 -6.42 11.04 -15.23
N PRO A 113 -5.27 11.75 -15.22
CA PRO A 113 -4.09 11.29 -15.94
C PRO A 113 -3.62 9.93 -15.45
N HIS A 114 -3.01 9.15 -16.34
CA HIS A 114 -2.28 7.96 -15.92
C HIS A 114 -1.14 8.36 -14.98
N ILE A 115 -1.06 7.70 -13.86
CA ILE A 115 -0.03 7.86 -12.83
C ILE A 115 0.73 6.56 -12.63
N THR A 116 1.92 6.66 -12.08
CA THR A 116 2.78 5.53 -11.75
C THR A 116 3.06 5.47 -10.25
N ILE A 117 3.69 4.39 -9.79
CA ILE A 117 4.17 4.30 -8.40
C ILE A 117 5.17 5.41 -8.09
N ARG A 118 6.00 5.82 -9.07
CA ARG A 118 6.95 6.95 -8.91
C ARG A 118 6.23 8.26 -8.69
N ASP A 119 5.14 8.50 -9.40
CA ASP A 119 4.31 9.69 -9.20
C ASP A 119 3.72 9.74 -7.79
N MET A 120 3.29 8.58 -7.24
CA MET A 120 2.81 8.50 -5.86
C MET A 120 3.91 8.84 -4.86
N VAL A 121 5.11 8.29 -5.06
CA VAL A 121 6.28 8.55 -4.22
C VAL A 121 6.73 10.01 -4.32
N HIS A 122 6.74 10.58 -5.54
CA HIS A 122 7.08 11.98 -5.75
C HIS A 122 6.08 12.91 -5.06
N ALA A 123 4.78 12.61 -5.14
CA ALA A 123 3.76 13.37 -4.42
C ALA A 123 3.97 13.32 -2.89
N GLN A 124 4.29 12.15 -2.34
CA GLN A 124 4.60 12.01 -0.90
C GLN A 124 5.87 12.79 -0.51
N TYR A 125 6.90 12.77 -1.35
CA TYR A 125 8.12 13.55 -1.12
C TYR A 125 7.83 15.05 -1.05
N GLU A 126 7.11 15.58 -2.03
CA GLU A 126 6.69 16.99 -2.04
C GLU A 126 5.83 17.35 -0.82
N ALA A 127 4.92 16.45 -0.41
CA ALA A 127 4.10 16.65 0.79
C ALA A 127 4.96 16.69 2.06
N LEU A 128 5.97 15.83 2.20
CA LEU A 128 6.91 15.85 3.33
C LEU A 128 7.72 17.15 3.37
N GLN A 129 8.16 17.67 2.21
CA GLN A 129 8.83 18.98 2.14
C GLN A 129 7.92 20.10 2.64
N GLN A 130 6.62 20.11 2.26
CA GLN A 130 5.64 21.08 2.77
C GLN A 130 5.43 20.96 4.30
N LEU A 131 5.58 19.77 4.86
CA LEU A 131 5.55 19.52 6.30
C LEU A 131 6.87 19.84 7.02
N SER A 132 7.87 20.39 6.29
CA SER A 132 9.22 20.69 6.80
C SER A 132 9.93 19.46 7.35
N ILE A 133 9.74 18.31 6.68
CA ILE A 133 10.45 17.07 6.97
C ILE A 133 11.48 16.85 5.88
N ASP A 134 12.75 16.89 6.25
CA ASP A 134 13.92 16.83 5.37
C ASP A 134 14.59 15.45 5.32
N HIS A 135 14.22 14.55 6.20
CA HIS A 135 14.66 13.15 6.21
C HIS A 135 13.69 12.27 7.00
N ILE A 136 13.69 10.97 6.72
CA ILE A 136 12.88 9.97 7.43
C ILE A 136 13.73 8.77 7.86
N GLU A 137 13.42 8.20 9.01
CA GLU A 137 14.10 7.03 9.56
C GLU A 137 13.80 5.77 8.75
N ALA A 138 12.52 5.60 8.37
CA ALA A 138 12.09 4.44 7.61
C ALA A 138 10.85 4.72 6.75
N VAL A 139 10.77 4.03 5.62
CA VAL A 139 9.55 3.83 4.85
C VAL A 139 9.11 2.37 5.01
N ILE A 140 7.84 2.14 5.31
CA ILE A 140 7.29 0.79 5.54
C ILE A 140 6.01 0.64 4.72
N GLY A 141 5.93 -0.41 3.91
CA GLY A 141 4.73 -0.68 3.13
C GLY A 141 4.61 -2.13 2.68
N GLY A 142 3.35 -2.58 2.48
CA GLY A 142 3.05 -3.89 1.92
C GLY A 142 2.24 -3.80 0.63
N SER A 143 2.44 -4.76 -0.29
CA SER A 143 1.73 -4.79 -1.58
C SER A 143 1.98 -3.52 -2.41
N LEU A 144 0.95 -2.79 -2.84
CA LEU A 144 1.07 -1.45 -3.44
C LEU A 144 1.93 -0.51 -2.55
N GLY A 145 1.79 -0.60 -1.23
CA GLY A 145 2.64 0.15 -0.30
C GLY A 145 4.10 -0.31 -0.34
N GLY A 146 4.33 -1.60 -0.56
CA GLY A 146 5.66 -2.17 -0.76
C GLY A 146 6.32 -1.69 -2.06
N MET A 147 5.55 -1.55 -3.15
CA MET A 147 6.04 -0.93 -4.40
C MET A 147 6.49 0.51 -4.16
N GLN A 148 5.70 1.29 -3.42
CA GLN A 148 6.08 2.66 -3.02
C GLN A 148 7.34 2.65 -2.16
N ALA A 149 7.44 1.74 -1.18
CA ALA A 149 8.60 1.66 -0.29
C ALA A 149 9.89 1.34 -1.08
N LEU A 150 9.84 0.41 -2.04
CA LEU A 150 10.97 0.10 -2.92
C LEU A 150 11.34 1.31 -3.79
N GLU A 151 10.38 2.00 -4.40
CA GLU A 151 10.64 3.20 -5.21
C GLU A 151 11.22 4.35 -4.37
N TRP A 152 10.79 4.52 -3.12
CA TRP A 152 11.38 5.49 -2.19
C TRP A 152 12.89 5.29 -2.04
N GLY A 153 13.33 4.03 -1.88
CA GLY A 153 14.75 3.71 -1.75
C GLY A 153 15.57 3.93 -3.01
N ALA A 154 14.95 3.77 -4.17
CA ALA A 154 15.59 3.99 -5.46
C ALA A 154 15.62 5.47 -5.88
N GLU A 155 14.57 6.25 -5.55
CA GLU A 155 14.39 7.63 -6.01
C GLU A 155 15.01 8.64 -5.04
N TYR A 156 14.88 8.40 -3.72
CA TYR A 156 15.30 9.34 -2.68
C TYR A 156 16.26 8.70 -1.64
N PRO A 157 17.37 8.05 -2.07
CA PRO A 157 18.22 7.27 -1.16
C PRO A 157 18.90 8.10 -0.06
N SER A 158 19.10 9.40 -0.28
CA SER A 158 19.68 10.30 0.72
C SER A 158 18.66 10.83 1.75
N PHE A 159 17.36 10.69 1.44
CA PHE A 159 16.27 11.16 2.29
C PHE A 159 15.82 10.13 3.32
N ILE A 160 16.11 8.85 3.08
CA ILE A 160 15.67 7.73 3.91
C ILE A 160 16.85 6.86 4.38
N LYS A 161 16.74 6.30 5.59
CA LYS A 161 17.76 5.36 6.10
C LYS A 161 17.40 3.91 5.80
N LYS A 162 16.14 3.54 5.97
CA LYS A 162 15.67 2.14 5.89
C LYS A 162 14.40 2.01 5.06
N VAL A 163 14.31 0.93 4.31
CA VAL A 163 13.11 0.50 3.59
C VAL A 163 12.66 -0.84 4.14
N PHE A 164 11.39 -0.93 4.52
CA PHE A 164 10.73 -2.18 4.83
C PHE A 164 9.71 -2.49 3.73
N ALA A 165 10.02 -3.47 2.91
CA ALA A 165 9.19 -3.89 1.78
C ALA A 165 8.54 -5.25 2.08
N LEU A 166 7.22 -5.26 2.23
CA LEU A 166 6.45 -6.43 2.63
C LEU A 166 5.55 -6.92 1.49
N ALA A 167 5.46 -8.23 1.27
CA ALA A 167 4.54 -8.84 0.30
C ALA A 167 4.53 -8.12 -1.06
N VAL A 168 5.69 -7.98 -1.69
CA VAL A 168 5.89 -7.21 -2.92
C VAL A 168 6.97 -7.86 -3.80
N SER A 169 7.07 -7.46 -5.04
CA SER A 169 8.19 -7.76 -5.94
C SER A 169 8.76 -6.47 -6.57
N PRO A 170 10.01 -6.47 -7.02
CA PRO A 170 10.65 -5.29 -7.64
C PRO A 170 9.98 -4.86 -8.95
N ALA A 171 9.28 -5.78 -9.61
CA ALA A 171 8.40 -5.53 -10.74
C ALA A 171 7.15 -6.39 -10.60
N LEU A 172 5.99 -5.89 -11.05
CA LEU A 172 4.79 -6.72 -11.06
C LEU A 172 4.92 -7.77 -12.16
N ASN A 173 4.79 -9.04 -11.80
CA ASN A 173 4.89 -10.16 -12.73
C ASN A 173 3.61 -10.35 -13.56
N ASP A 174 3.68 -11.16 -14.61
CA ASP A 174 2.55 -11.46 -15.51
C ASP A 174 1.33 -12.03 -14.77
N TYR A 175 1.54 -12.78 -13.70
CA TYR A 175 0.45 -13.38 -12.92
C TYR A 175 -0.33 -12.31 -12.13
N GLY A 176 0.37 -11.35 -11.52
CA GLY A 176 -0.25 -10.18 -10.89
C GLY A 176 -0.97 -9.29 -11.90
N ILE A 177 -0.35 -9.06 -13.07
CA ILE A 177 -0.98 -8.32 -14.19
C ILE A 177 -2.24 -9.03 -14.66
N ALA A 178 -2.23 -10.37 -14.77
CA ALA A 178 -3.41 -11.15 -15.17
C ALA A 178 -4.58 -11.00 -14.18
N PHE A 179 -4.32 -11.07 -12.88
CA PHE A 179 -5.36 -10.81 -11.86
C PHE A 179 -5.91 -9.39 -11.94
N ASN A 180 -5.04 -8.40 -12.08
CA ASN A 180 -5.47 -7.02 -12.25
C ASN A 180 -6.31 -6.84 -13.52
N HIS A 181 -5.95 -7.52 -14.63
CA HIS A 181 -6.70 -7.47 -15.88
C HIS A 181 -8.13 -8.02 -15.74
N ILE A 182 -8.31 -9.10 -14.97
CA ILE A 182 -9.67 -9.62 -14.68
C ILE A 182 -10.50 -8.54 -13.97
N GLY A 183 -9.93 -7.88 -12.96
CA GLY A 183 -10.60 -6.79 -12.23
C GLY A 183 -10.92 -5.59 -13.12
N ILE A 184 -9.98 -5.17 -13.96
CA ILE A 184 -10.16 -4.09 -14.94
C ILE A 184 -11.29 -4.44 -15.90
N THR A 185 -11.26 -5.64 -16.49
CA THR A 185 -12.28 -6.09 -17.44
C THR A 185 -13.67 -6.16 -16.79
N ALA A 186 -13.77 -6.61 -15.54
CA ALA A 186 -15.02 -6.65 -14.81
C ALA A 186 -15.62 -5.25 -14.59
N ILE A 187 -14.80 -4.26 -14.24
CA ILE A 187 -15.25 -2.87 -14.01
C ILE A 187 -15.61 -2.21 -15.35
N GLU A 188 -14.72 -2.28 -16.35
CA GLU A 188 -14.93 -1.64 -17.64
C GLU A 188 -16.08 -2.29 -18.46
N GLY A 189 -16.39 -3.57 -18.21
CA GLY A 189 -17.50 -4.31 -18.79
C GLY A 189 -18.84 -4.13 -18.08
N ASP A 190 -18.88 -3.45 -16.93
CA ASP A 190 -20.12 -3.18 -16.19
C ASP A 190 -21.00 -2.18 -16.98
N PRO A 191 -22.28 -2.49 -17.26
CA PRO A 191 -23.17 -1.56 -17.97
C PRO A 191 -23.31 -0.17 -17.30
N ASP A 192 -23.25 -0.15 -15.97
CA ASP A 192 -23.38 1.08 -15.19
C ASP A 192 -22.07 1.88 -15.10
N PHE A 193 -20.94 1.34 -15.59
CA PHE A 193 -19.66 2.06 -15.63
C PHE A 193 -19.67 3.26 -16.59
N GLN A 194 -20.43 3.21 -17.68
CA GLN A 194 -20.60 4.30 -18.63
C GLN A 194 -19.29 4.94 -19.10
N LYS A 195 -18.30 4.12 -19.40
CA LYS A 195 -16.94 4.56 -19.79
C LYS A 195 -16.24 5.42 -18.70
N GLY A 196 -16.61 5.26 -17.44
CA GLY A 196 -16.09 6.02 -16.31
C GLY A 196 -16.87 7.27 -15.92
N TYR A 197 -17.99 7.57 -16.61
CA TYR A 197 -18.86 8.74 -16.33
C TYR A 197 -20.11 8.35 -15.52
N TYR A 198 -19.97 7.41 -14.59
CA TYR A 198 -21.04 7.02 -13.67
C TYR A 198 -21.35 8.14 -12.66
N PRO A 199 -22.59 8.19 -12.11
CA PRO A 199 -22.97 9.15 -11.07
C PRO A 199 -22.12 9.00 -9.79
N GLU A 200 -21.90 10.09 -9.08
CA GLU A 200 -21.24 10.07 -7.79
C GLU A 200 -21.97 9.13 -6.81
N GLY A 201 -21.22 8.34 -6.07
CA GLY A 201 -21.76 7.35 -5.13
C GLY A 201 -22.33 6.08 -5.79
N ALA A 202 -22.21 5.94 -7.12
CA ALA A 202 -22.62 4.71 -7.79
C ALA A 202 -21.82 3.49 -7.29
N THR A 203 -22.53 2.39 -7.07
CA THR A 203 -21.92 1.09 -6.77
C THR A 203 -21.97 0.22 -8.01
N LEU A 204 -20.79 -0.24 -8.46
CA LEU A 204 -20.67 -1.03 -9.68
C LEU A 204 -20.48 -2.51 -9.33
N LYS A 205 -21.24 -3.38 -10.00
CA LYS A 205 -21.09 -4.84 -9.86
C LYS A 205 -19.70 -5.30 -10.30
N GLY A 206 -19.14 -4.67 -11.31
CA GLY A 206 -17.79 -4.92 -11.78
C GLY A 206 -16.73 -4.69 -10.70
N LEU A 207 -16.86 -3.63 -9.89
CA LEU A 207 -15.96 -3.38 -8.75
C LEU A 207 -16.14 -4.43 -7.64
N GLU A 208 -17.38 -4.86 -7.37
CA GLU A 208 -17.63 -5.96 -6.43
C GLU A 208 -16.94 -7.25 -6.88
N ILE A 209 -17.03 -7.59 -8.19
CA ILE A 209 -16.36 -8.76 -8.76
C ILE A 209 -14.84 -8.63 -8.68
N ALA A 210 -14.27 -7.47 -9.01
CA ALA A 210 -12.84 -7.20 -8.86
C ALA A 210 -12.36 -7.42 -7.41
N ARG A 211 -13.17 -7.00 -6.42
CA ARG A 211 -12.89 -7.28 -5.01
C ARG A 211 -12.96 -8.76 -4.67
N MET A 212 -13.94 -9.51 -5.20
CA MET A 212 -14.04 -10.96 -4.98
C MET A 212 -12.80 -11.68 -5.47
N VAL A 213 -12.29 -11.33 -6.66
CA VAL A 213 -11.03 -11.86 -7.20
C VAL A 213 -9.88 -11.58 -6.24
N GLY A 214 -9.75 -10.33 -5.78
CA GLY A 214 -8.72 -9.96 -4.79
C GLY A 214 -8.84 -10.80 -3.50
N MET A 215 -10.05 -11.00 -2.97
CA MET A 215 -10.22 -11.77 -1.73
C MET A 215 -9.81 -13.24 -1.88
N VAL A 216 -9.95 -13.83 -3.07
CA VAL A 216 -9.48 -15.20 -3.36
C VAL A 216 -7.96 -15.23 -3.49
N THR A 217 -7.35 -14.25 -4.17
CA THR A 217 -5.91 -14.23 -4.43
C THR A 217 -5.07 -13.79 -3.24
N TYR A 218 -5.66 -13.04 -2.28
CA TYR A 218 -4.95 -12.55 -1.09
C TYR A 218 -4.78 -13.61 -0.01
N ARG A 219 -5.47 -14.75 -0.09
CA ARG A 219 -5.48 -15.77 0.94
C ARG A 219 -5.20 -17.15 0.37
N THR A 220 -4.68 -18.03 1.23
CA THR A 220 -4.39 -19.41 0.81
C THR A 220 -5.66 -20.25 0.69
N GLN A 221 -5.58 -21.31 -0.14
CA GLN A 221 -6.63 -22.33 -0.22
C GLN A 221 -6.88 -22.94 1.17
N GLU A 222 -5.82 -23.25 1.91
CA GLU A 222 -5.91 -23.84 3.23
C GLU A 222 -6.77 -23.01 4.19
N LEU A 223 -6.57 -21.69 4.22
CA LEU A 223 -7.40 -20.79 5.04
C LEU A 223 -8.86 -20.81 4.64
N PHE A 224 -9.16 -20.88 3.34
CA PHE A 224 -10.53 -20.99 2.84
C PHE A 224 -11.16 -22.31 3.25
N ASP A 225 -10.45 -23.44 3.09
CA ASP A 225 -10.92 -24.77 3.45
C ASP A 225 -11.18 -24.89 4.95
N GLN A 226 -10.26 -24.39 5.79
CA GLN A 226 -10.46 -24.35 7.25
C GLN A 226 -11.62 -23.48 7.67
N ARG A 227 -11.82 -22.34 7.02
CA ARG A 227 -12.86 -21.38 7.39
C ARG A 227 -14.26 -21.80 6.95
N PHE A 228 -14.40 -22.31 5.74
CA PHE A 228 -15.70 -22.51 5.14
C PHE A 228 -16.17 -23.98 5.12
N GLN A 229 -15.26 -24.95 5.07
CA GLN A 229 -15.52 -26.40 5.20
C GLN A 229 -16.68 -26.91 4.34
N ARG A 230 -16.90 -26.29 3.15
CA ARG A 230 -18.06 -26.53 2.27
C ARG A 230 -19.44 -26.35 2.94
N GLN A 231 -19.47 -25.64 4.07
CA GLN A 231 -20.73 -25.37 4.77
C GLN A 231 -21.68 -24.50 3.93
N ARG A 232 -22.96 -24.75 4.11
CA ARG A 232 -24.05 -24.03 3.45
C ARG A 232 -25.01 -23.45 4.46
N THR A 233 -25.53 -22.28 4.15
CA THR A 233 -26.67 -21.68 4.83
C THR A 233 -27.78 -21.54 3.79
N ASN A 234 -28.91 -22.23 4.00
CA ASN A 234 -29.94 -22.42 3.01
C ASN A 234 -29.34 -23.13 1.76
N GLU A 235 -29.54 -22.58 0.56
CA GLU A 235 -29.04 -23.14 -0.69
C GLU A 235 -27.66 -22.60 -1.13
N GLN A 236 -27.11 -21.59 -0.44
CA GLN A 236 -25.87 -20.93 -0.80
C GLN A 236 -24.69 -21.43 0.05
N TYR A 237 -23.52 -21.63 -0.55
CA TYR A 237 -22.31 -21.89 0.21
C TYR A 237 -21.85 -20.63 0.97
N ASN A 238 -21.36 -20.82 2.22
CA ASN A 238 -20.93 -19.71 3.05
C ASN A 238 -19.78 -18.90 2.43
N VAL A 239 -18.93 -19.53 1.62
CA VAL A 239 -17.88 -18.82 0.87
C VAL A 239 -18.45 -17.87 -0.19
N GLU A 240 -19.56 -18.20 -0.84
CA GLU A 240 -20.22 -17.32 -1.80
C GLU A 240 -20.77 -16.07 -1.10
N SER A 241 -21.50 -16.28 0.00
CA SER A 241 -22.02 -15.17 0.83
C SER A 241 -20.91 -14.27 1.36
N TYR A 242 -19.77 -14.86 1.73
CA TYR A 242 -18.60 -14.11 2.17
C TYR A 242 -18.03 -13.24 1.04
N LEU A 243 -17.86 -13.76 -0.17
CA LEU A 243 -17.36 -13.01 -1.30
C LEU A 243 -18.31 -11.87 -1.69
N ASP A 244 -19.63 -12.17 -1.76
CA ASP A 244 -20.66 -11.15 -2.00
C ASP A 244 -20.60 -10.01 -0.97
N TYR A 245 -20.46 -10.35 0.32
CA TYR A 245 -20.31 -9.36 1.39
C TYR A 245 -19.07 -8.49 1.19
N GLN A 246 -17.92 -9.10 0.87
CA GLN A 246 -16.66 -8.38 0.67
C GLN A 246 -16.71 -7.47 -0.56
N GLY A 247 -17.31 -7.93 -1.65
CA GLY A 247 -17.55 -7.13 -2.85
C GLY A 247 -18.39 -5.89 -2.53
N LYS A 248 -19.57 -6.09 -1.94
CA LYS A 248 -20.49 -5.01 -1.56
C LYS A 248 -19.86 -4.04 -0.56
N LYS A 249 -19.08 -4.54 0.40
CA LYS A 249 -18.38 -3.70 1.38
C LYS A 249 -17.39 -2.74 0.72
N LEU A 250 -16.61 -3.20 -0.26
CA LEU A 250 -15.70 -2.34 -1.01
C LEU A 250 -16.48 -1.38 -1.91
N GLY A 251 -17.47 -1.85 -2.68
CA GLY A 251 -18.25 -1.03 -3.59
C GLY A 251 -18.92 0.18 -2.95
N LYS A 252 -19.23 0.10 -1.65
CA LYS A 252 -19.84 1.22 -0.90
C LYS A 252 -18.86 2.34 -0.53
N ARG A 253 -17.55 2.09 -0.53
CA ARG A 253 -16.56 3.07 -0.05
C ARG A 253 -15.47 3.42 -1.06
N PHE A 254 -15.33 2.65 -2.12
CA PHE A 254 -14.23 2.84 -3.05
C PHE A 254 -14.72 3.28 -4.42
N ASP A 255 -14.07 4.30 -4.98
CA ASP A 255 -14.39 4.82 -6.31
C ASP A 255 -13.86 3.89 -7.41
N PRO A 256 -14.71 3.47 -8.38
CA PRO A 256 -14.31 2.57 -9.46
C PRO A 256 -13.17 3.10 -10.34
N ASN A 257 -13.18 4.38 -10.74
CA ASN A 257 -12.10 4.97 -11.52
C ASN A 257 -10.79 5.03 -10.73
N SER A 258 -10.85 5.32 -9.43
CA SER A 258 -9.67 5.26 -8.55
C SER A 258 -9.12 3.85 -8.46
N TYR A 259 -9.99 2.83 -8.34
CA TYR A 259 -9.54 1.43 -8.34
C TYR A 259 -8.82 1.07 -9.64
N LEU A 260 -9.41 1.43 -10.80
CA LEU A 260 -8.78 1.23 -12.11
C LEU A 260 -7.43 1.97 -12.22
N THR A 261 -7.37 3.22 -11.76
CA THR A 261 -6.14 4.03 -11.76
C THR A 261 -5.03 3.35 -10.99
N LEU A 262 -5.33 2.85 -9.79
CA LEU A 262 -4.36 2.17 -8.94
C LEU A 262 -3.92 0.81 -9.53
N LEU A 263 -4.84 0.01 -10.09
CA LEU A 263 -4.48 -1.23 -10.79
C LEU A 263 -3.56 -0.96 -11.99
N LYS A 264 -3.87 0.07 -12.79
CA LYS A 264 -3.04 0.46 -13.95
C LYS A 264 -1.66 0.95 -13.52
N ALA A 265 -1.57 1.69 -12.41
CA ALA A 265 -0.30 2.09 -11.81
C ALA A 265 0.53 0.88 -11.34
N MET A 266 -0.10 -0.08 -10.66
CA MET A 266 0.55 -1.33 -10.26
C MET A 266 1.07 -2.13 -11.47
N ASN A 267 0.28 -2.23 -12.55
CA ASN A 267 0.69 -2.95 -13.77
C ASN A 267 1.96 -2.37 -14.41
N THR A 268 2.23 -1.09 -14.22
CA THR A 268 3.43 -0.41 -14.76
C THR A 268 4.62 -0.43 -13.79
N HIS A 269 4.42 -1.00 -12.59
CA HIS A 269 5.50 -1.07 -11.60
C HIS A 269 6.64 -1.97 -12.07
N ASP A 270 7.78 -1.36 -12.26
CA ASP A 270 9.08 -1.97 -12.52
C ASP A 270 10.15 -0.98 -12.01
N ILE A 271 10.79 -1.34 -10.89
CA ILE A 271 11.81 -0.50 -10.27
C ILE A 271 13.03 -0.30 -11.20
N GLY A 272 13.29 -1.27 -12.08
CA GLY A 272 14.39 -1.26 -13.05
C GLY A 272 14.11 -0.42 -14.30
N ARG A 273 12.86 -0.06 -14.57
CA ARG A 273 12.44 0.67 -15.76
C ARG A 273 13.15 2.02 -15.86
N GLY A 274 13.92 2.20 -16.95
CA GLY A 274 14.71 3.41 -17.17
C GLY A 274 15.99 3.53 -16.30
N ARG A 275 16.27 2.53 -15.44
CA ARG A 275 17.44 2.52 -14.55
C ARG A 275 18.43 1.38 -14.90
N GLY A 276 18.21 0.70 -16.03
CA GLY A 276 19.08 -0.35 -16.54
C GLY A 276 18.81 -1.75 -16.00
N GLY A 277 17.60 -1.97 -15.43
CA GLY A 277 17.13 -3.25 -14.91
C GLY A 277 17.15 -3.33 -13.39
N THR A 278 16.40 -4.29 -12.86
CA THR A 278 16.22 -4.50 -11.40
C THR A 278 17.53 -4.83 -10.69
N GLU A 279 18.44 -5.59 -11.33
CA GLU A 279 19.76 -5.94 -10.79
C GLU A 279 20.61 -4.70 -10.54
N LYS A 280 20.68 -3.77 -11.53
CA LYS A 280 21.42 -2.52 -11.36
C LYS A 280 20.86 -1.63 -10.27
N VAL A 281 19.53 -1.61 -10.10
CA VAL A 281 18.91 -0.88 -9.01
C VAL A 281 19.30 -1.51 -7.67
N ALA A 282 19.24 -2.84 -7.55
CA ALA A 282 19.65 -3.55 -6.34
C ALA A 282 21.10 -3.22 -5.95
N GLU A 283 22.04 -3.34 -6.89
CA GLU A 283 23.46 -3.04 -6.68
C GLU A 283 23.72 -1.58 -6.24
N SER A 284 22.91 -0.64 -6.75
CA SER A 284 23.06 0.80 -6.46
C SER A 284 22.27 1.28 -5.23
N TYR A 285 21.49 0.41 -4.59
CA TYR A 285 20.66 0.77 -3.46
C TYR A 285 21.48 1.19 -2.24
N GLN A 286 21.26 2.39 -1.70
CA GLN A 286 22.12 2.98 -0.68
C GLN A 286 21.59 2.78 0.75
N CYS A 287 20.28 2.75 0.91
CA CYS A 287 19.64 2.54 2.22
C CYS A 287 19.60 1.06 2.62
N GLU A 288 19.35 0.77 3.88
CA GLU A 288 19.10 -0.60 4.34
C GLU A 288 17.75 -1.08 3.77
N LEU A 289 17.71 -2.27 3.17
CA LEU A 289 16.50 -2.92 2.70
C LEU A 289 16.18 -4.12 3.57
N ILE A 290 15.07 -4.05 4.28
CA ILE A 290 14.50 -5.15 5.04
C ILE A 290 13.26 -5.62 4.29
N SER A 291 13.31 -6.81 3.70
CA SER A 291 12.19 -7.36 2.96
C SER A 291 11.56 -8.53 3.69
N ILE A 292 10.23 -8.61 3.63
CA ILE A 292 9.45 -9.68 4.26
C ILE A 292 8.48 -10.26 3.24
N SER A 293 8.63 -11.55 2.96
CA SER A 293 7.68 -12.31 2.15
C SER A 293 6.90 -13.32 3.00
N TYR A 294 5.78 -13.76 2.48
CA TYR A 294 4.82 -14.58 3.21
C TYR A 294 4.54 -15.88 2.46
N GLU A 295 4.44 -16.98 3.21
CA GLU A 295 4.08 -18.27 2.66
C GLU A 295 2.71 -18.22 1.97
N GLY A 296 2.60 -18.85 0.80
CA GLY A 296 1.34 -18.92 0.06
C GLY A 296 0.87 -17.62 -0.59
N ASP A 297 1.72 -16.57 -0.66
CA ASP A 297 1.40 -15.38 -1.45
C ASP A 297 1.33 -15.74 -2.94
N LEU A 298 0.12 -15.66 -3.52
CA LEU A 298 -0.12 -15.98 -4.92
C LEU A 298 0.20 -14.83 -5.87
N ILE A 299 0.29 -13.60 -5.37
CA ILE A 299 0.48 -12.41 -6.20
C ILE A 299 1.96 -12.10 -6.36
N TYR A 300 2.71 -12.14 -5.25
CA TYR A 300 4.13 -11.80 -5.21
C TYR A 300 4.93 -13.00 -4.75
N SER A 301 5.64 -13.63 -5.69
CA SER A 301 6.52 -14.75 -5.37
C SER A 301 7.61 -14.30 -4.38
N PRO A 302 7.76 -15.00 -3.23
CA PRO A 302 8.83 -14.73 -2.28
C PRO A 302 10.22 -14.73 -2.91
N GLN A 303 10.43 -15.53 -3.96
CA GLN A 303 11.71 -15.67 -4.65
C GLN A 303 12.16 -14.36 -5.30
N TYR A 304 11.28 -13.63 -5.99
CA TYR A 304 11.66 -12.37 -6.66
C TYR A 304 12.08 -11.28 -5.66
N LEU A 305 11.37 -11.18 -4.53
CA LEU A 305 11.74 -10.21 -3.50
C LEU A 305 13.07 -10.59 -2.84
N LYS A 306 13.27 -11.89 -2.58
CA LYS A 306 14.50 -12.42 -2.00
C LYS A 306 15.71 -12.13 -2.91
N GLU A 307 15.63 -12.50 -4.19
CA GLU A 307 16.70 -12.28 -5.18
C GLU A 307 17.07 -10.79 -5.29
N PHE A 308 16.08 -9.92 -5.39
CA PHE A 308 16.33 -8.48 -5.39
C PHE A 308 17.05 -8.03 -4.12
N THR A 309 16.59 -8.48 -2.96
CA THR A 309 17.16 -8.10 -1.66
C THR A 309 18.59 -8.60 -1.49
N GLU A 310 18.90 -9.80 -1.96
CA GLU A 310 20.25 -10.37 -1.94
C GLU A 310 21.23 -9.57 -2.82
N GLY A 311 20.75 -8.88 -3.86
CA GLY A 311 21.52 -7.97 -4.70
C GLY A 311 21.79 -6.60 -4.04
N VAL A 312 21.08 -6.26 -2.95
CA VAL A 312 21.24 -4.98 -2.26
C VAL A 312 22.40 -5.06 -1.24
N PRO A 313 23.39 -4.13 -1.25
CA PRO A 313 24.55 -4.18 -0.35
C PRO A 313 24.22 -4.29 1.15
N LYS A 314 23.09 -3.74 1.57
CA LYS A 314 22.57 -3.79 2.96
C LYS A 314 21.16 -4.39 2.96
N GLY A 315 20.97 -5.52 2.28
CA GLY A 315 19.70 -6.22 2.15
C GLY A 315 19.59 -7.35 3.17
N GLU A 316 18.46 -7.45 3.84
CA GLU A 316 18.08 -8.61 4.66
C GLU A 316 16.67 -9.06 4.29
N HIS A 317 16.52 -10.36 3.97
CA HIS A 317 15.25 -10.96 3.59
C HIS A 317 14.75 -11.92 4.67
N TYR A 318 13.46 -11.82 4.98
CA TYR A 318 12.75 -12.69 5.91
C TYR A 318 11.57 -13.38 5.22
N PHE A 319 11.39 -14.66 5.49
CA PHE A 319 10.25 -15.45 5.03
C PHE A 319 9.38 -15.83 6.23
N ILE A 320 8.08 -15.53 6.16
CA ILE A 320 7.15 -15.75 7.27
C ILE A 320 6.16 -16.87 6.92
N PRO A 321 6.19 -17.99 7.65
CA PRO A 321 5.17 -19.03 7.54
C PRO A 321 3.80 -18.50 7.99
N THR A 322 2.79 -18.61 7.13
CA THR A 322 1.43 -18.14 7.41
C THR A 322 0.38 -18.83 6.54
N ALA A 323 -0.80 -19.08 7.07
CA ALA A 323 -1.94 -19.52 6.31
C ALA A 323 -2.68 -18.36 5.60
N PHE A 324 -2.28 -17.09 5.85
CA PHE A 324 -2.97 -15.92 5.32
C PHE A 324 -2.48 -15.51 3.92
N GLY A 325 -1.38 -16.11 3.42
CA GLY A 325 -0.83 -15.75 2.11
C GLY A 325 -0.46 -14.28 2.05
N HIS A 326 -0.89 -13.58 0.98
CA HIS A 326 -0.63 -12.16 0.80
C HIS A 326 -1.13 -11.29 1.97
N ASP A 327 -2.29 -11.61 2.55
CA ASP A 327 -2.83 -10.83 3.70
C ASP A 327 -1.98 -10.97 4.99
N GLY A 328 -0.92 -11.80 5.02
CA GLY A 328 -0.04 -11.99 6.17
C GLY A 328 0.54 -10.68 6.73
N PHE A 329 0.82 -9.70 5.88
CA PHE A 329 1.32 -8.39 6.33
C PHE A 329 0.25 -7.50 6.98
N LEU A 330 -1.03 -7.85 6.87
CA LEU A 330 -2.14 -7.13 7.52
C LEU A 330 -2.54 -7.75 8.87
N VAL A 331 -2.04 -8.95 9.13
CA VAL A 331 -2.41 -9.73 10.32
C VAL A 331 -1.17 -10.38 10.94
N GLU A 332 -1.34 -11.18 11.97
CA GLU A 332 -0.28 -11.98 12.61
C GLU A 332 0.99 -11.17 12.98
N PHE A 333 0.82 -9.92 13.43
CA PHE A 333 1.95 -9.04 13.77
C PHE A 333 2.95 -9.67 14.76
N GLY A 334 2.49 -10.62 15.59
CA GLY A 334 3.34 -11.39 16.49
C GLY A 334 4.42 -12.22 15.79
N LYS A 335 4.22 -12.59 14.51
CA LYS A 335 5.19 -13.37 13.74
C LYS A 335 6.30 -12.52 13.11
N TRP A 336 6.02 -11.29 12.75
CA TRP A 336 6.93 -10.46 11.96
C TRP A 336 7.17 -9.04 12.50
N GLY A 337 6.29 -8.51 13.35
CA GLY A 337 6.44 -7.17 13.90
C GLY A 337 7.74 -6.98 14.69
N GLY A 338 8.24 -8.03 15.34
CA GLY A 338 9.54 -8.03 16.02
C GLY A 338 10.72 -7.74 15.08
N ILE A 339 10.64 -8.14 13.81
CA ILE A 339 11.64 -7.83 12.77
C ILE A 339 11.68 -6.32 12.57
N ILE A 340 10.51 -5.68 12.37
CA ILE A 340 10.42 -4.22 12.22
C ILE A 340 11.04 -3.52 13.43
N SER A 341 10.59 -3.87 14.63
CA SER A 341 11.04 -3.23 15.88
C SER A 341 12.56 -3.35 16.09
N SER A 342 13.15 -4.51 15.83
CA SER A 342 14.58 -4.74 16.02
C SER A 342 15.43 -3.91 15.05
N HIS A 343 15.05 -3.85 13.78
CA HIS A 343 15.75 -3.02 12.79
C HIS A 343 15.57 -1.51 13.06
N LEU A 344 14.39 -1.07 13.51
CA LEU A 344 14.17 0.32 13.90
C LEU A 344 15.00 0.74 15.13
N THR A 345 15.27 -0.19 16.05
CA THR A 345 16.04 0.08 17.26
C THR A 345 17.53 -0.25 17.13
N ASN A 346 17.98 -0.75 15.98
CA ASN A 346 19.33 -1.30 15.75
C ASN A 346 19.73 -2.40 16.76
N LEU A 347 18.76 -3.10 17.32
CA LEU A 347 18.98 -4.28 18.14
C LEU A 347 19.17 -5.49 17.21
N ARG A 348 20.22 -6.28 17.42
CA ARG A 348 20.40 -7.51 16.63
C ARG A 348 19.22 -8.44 16.89
N VAL A 349 18.55 -8.84 15.82
CA VAL A 349 17.56 -9.91 15.87
C VAL A 349 18.32 -11.17 16.34
N GLN A 350 17.99 -11.70 17.53
CA GLN A 350 18.38 -13.08 17.83
C GLN A 350 17.69 -13.94 16.77
N ARG A 351 18.49 -14.60 15.92
CA ARG A 351 17.96 -15.52 14.91
C ARG A 351 17.08 -16.53 15.64
N VAL A 352 15.78 -16.40 15.46
CA VAL A 352 14.85 -17.48 15.77
C VAL A 352 15.11 -18.54 14.70
N VAL A 353 16.03 -19.45 15.01
CA VAL A 353 16.24 -20.67 14.21
C VAL A 353 15.00 -21.52 14.48
N THR A 354 14.00 -21.42 13.59
CA THR A 354 12.98 -22.46 13.49
C THR A 354 13.62 -23.64 12.77
N GLY A 355 13.89 -24.72 13.54
CA GLY A 355 14.29 -26.01 13.03
C GLY A 355 13.22 -26.69 12.18
#